data_1296e1d831be276932d46f81bdb66550
#
_entry.id   1296e1d831be276932d46f81bdb66550
#
_cell.length_a   1.000
_cell.length_b   1.000
_cell.length_c   1.000
_cell.angle_alpha   90.00
_cell.angle_beta   90.00
_cell.angle_gamma   90.00
#
_symmetry.space_group_name_H-M   'P 1'
#
loop_
_entity.id
_entity.type
_entity.pdbx_description
1 polymer ?
#
loop_
_entity_poly.entity_id
_entity_poly.type
_entity_poly.pdbx_seq_one_letter_code
_entity_poly.pdbx_strand_id
1 'polypeptide(L)'
;GIKQEFGYRGGSIDPKYDYRKLGETWSTPRIIRIKVSGKDKWVAVFGGGYNGAVNPNYGSAVFVMDLEDEGRLLKVIEIEDTANVMHNYVFGTVSNNTQTEFNLATYGLTSYNTDCCTLKVYGAGSIRYIITGDQSGNIMRNLKLKFDSAPPGRISLMVSKVNKTDIVNSIPADLSVVTADGTEKATYNGALVYAADLEGKITKINLTDQGTLYQKTTLFQSQSTSYNGRYIYKKPEVTINNDNKLWLYFGTGNTQKLQEQSSQTQNRVYGIKDKDFPNFVNRSAGHVGQCKTAPACPSSTDLGWYVNLPRAQKLTAESTIDKNRVYFPIYEPTTSTNACNTGKAILTAYDTKCGNSVLNVHLGTGVLSKVVVQGDNLYIGLAG
;
A
#
# COMPACT_ATOMS: atom_id res chain seq x y z
N GLY A 1 -0.56 11.24 -24.35
CA GLY A 1 -0.88 10.36 -25.34
C GLY A 1 -2.23 9.64 -25.18
N ILE A 2 -2.22 8.39 -24.90
CA ILE A 2 -3.41 7.50 -24.86
C ILE A 2 -4.52 8.02 -23.91
N LYS A 3 -4.19 8.73 -22.87
CA LYS A 3 -5.17 9.33 -21.93
C LYS A 3 -6.18 10.30 -22.56
N GLN A 4 -5.83 10.97 -23.64
CA GLN A 4 -6.68 12.01 -24.24
C GLN A 4 -7.51 11.52 -25.42
N GLU A 5 -7.05 10.51 -26.14
CA GLU A 5 -7.73 10.05 -27.34
C GLU A 5 -8.87 9.05 -27.07
N PHE A 6 -8.72 8.18 -26.07
CA PHE A 6 -9.70 7.12 -25.79
C PHE A 6 -10.75 7.48 -24.73
N GLY A 7 -10.50 8.48 -23.87
CA GLY A 7 -11.41 8.87 -22.78
C GLY A 7 -12.40 9.98 -23.11
N TYR A 8 -12.21 10.72 -24.19
CA TYR A 8 -13.06 11.87 -24.53
C TYR A 8 -13.96 11.58 -25.73
N ARG A 9 -15.22 11.28 -25.45
CA ARG A 9 -16.27 11.31 -26.47
C ARG A 9 -17.27 12.39 -26.09
N GLY A 10 -17.36 13.47 -26.89
CA GLY A 10 -18.40 14.50 -26.75
C GLY A 10 -18.33 15.33 -25.47
N GLY A 11 -17.13 15.60 -24.92
CA GLY A 11 -16.97 16.44 -23.72
C GLY A 11 -17.14 15.72 -22.38
N SER A 12 -17.50 14.44 -22.35
CA SER A 12 -17.55 13.58 -21.18
C SER A 12 -16.61 12.41 -21.31
N ILE A 13 -16.02 11.96 -20.20
CA ILE A 13 -15.16 10.77 -20.17
C ILE A 13 -16.05 9.53 -20.18
N ASP A 14 -15.83 8.64 -21.15
CA ASP A 14 -16.47 7.32 -21.14
C ASP A 14 -15.92 6.53 -19.92
N PRO A 15 -16.78 6.10 -18.97
CA PRO A 15 -16.34 5.34 -17.81
C PRO A 15 -15.54 4.06 -18.15
N LYS A 16 -15.75 3.53 -19.35
CA LYS A 16 -15.02 2.35 -19.84
C LYS A 16 -13.54 2.61 -20.10
N TYR A 17 -13.15 3.88 -20.22
CA TYR A 17 -11.79 4.32 -20.49
C TYR A 17 -11.32 5.37 -19.48
N ASP A 18 -11.91 5.38 -18.28
CA ASP A 18 -11.55 6.36 -17.24
C ASP A 18 -10.27 5.96 -16.50
N TYR A 19 -9.14 6.31 -17.07
CA TYR A 19 -7.82 6.12 -16.49
C TYR A 19 -7.33 7.29 -15.64
N ARG A 20 -8.20 8.23 -15.24
CA ARG A 20 -7.80 9.43 -14.48
C ARG A 20 -7.13 9.13 -13.15
N LYS A 21 -7.43 8.00 -12.52
CA LYS A 21 -6.78 7.57 -11.28
C LYS A 21 -5.40 6.96 -11.48
N LEU A 22 -4.95 6.80 -12.70
CA LEU A 22 -3.61 6.33 -13.02
C LEU A 22 -2.60 7.45 -12.77
N GLY A 23 -1.62 7.17 -11.90
CA GLY A 23 -0.44 7.99 -11.69
C GLY A 23 0.68 7.62 -12.66
N GLU A 24 1.91 7.94 -12.28
CA GLU A 24 3.12 7.48 -12.96
C GLU A 24 3.36 6.03 -12.57
N THR A 25 3.01 5.10 -13.44
CA THR A 25 3.17 3.68 -13.15
C THR A 25 4.45 3.12 -13.76
N TRP A 26 5.22 2.43 -12.93
CA TRP A 26 6.33 1.55 -13.33
C TRP A 26 5.94 0.08 -13.20
N SER A 27 4.68 -0.19 -12.85
CA SER A 27 4.17 -1.55 -12.74
C SER A 27 4.10 -2.21 -14.10
N THR A 28 4.88 -3.26 -14.29
CA THR A 28 4.83 -4.10 -15.50
C THR A 28 3.49 -4.81 -15.56
N PRO A 29 2.68 -4.62 -16.61
CA PRO A 29 1.40 -5.29 -16.74
C PRO A 29 1.56 -6.81 -16.73
N ARG A 30 0.75 -7.49 -15.92
CA ARG A 30 0.67 -8.95 -15.90
C ARG A 30 -0.50 -9.38 -16.75
N ILE A 31 -0.21 -10.19 -17.77
CA ILE A 31 -1.23 -10.72 -18.68
C ILE A 31 -1.72 -12.04 -18.11
N ILE A 32 -3.03 -12.10 -17.84
CA ILE A 32 -3.70 -13.30 -17.34
C ILE A 32 -5.04 -13.50 -18.02
N ARG A 33 -5.56 -14.70 -17.95
CA ARG A 33 -6.93 -15.00 -18.38
C ARG A 33 -7.82 -15.07 -17.13
N ILE A 34 -8.93 -14.37 -17.16
CA ILE A 34 -9.94 -14.39 -16.10
C ILE A 34 -11.32 -14.71 -16.68
N LYS A 35 -12.24 -15.12 -15.83
CA LYS A 35 -13.63 -15.38 -16.23
C LYS A 35 -14.54 -14.22 -15.83
N VAL A 36 -15.10 -13.52 -16.79
CA VAL A 36 -16.03 -12.40 -16.59
C VAL A 36 -17.40 -12.79 -17.13
N SER A 37 -18.42 -12.85 -16.28
CA SER A 37 -19.79 -13.25 -16.65
C SER A 37 -19.82 -14.57 -17.45
N GLY A 38 -19.05 -15.55 -17.01
CA GLY A 38 -18.97 -16.89 -17.60
C GLY A 38 -18.11 -17.00 -18.88
N LYS A 39 -17.55 -15.89 -19.38
CA LYS A 39 -16.67 -15.85 -20.56
C LYS A 39 -15.23 -15.63 -20.16
N ASP A 40 -14.32 -16.35 -20.78
CA ASP A 40 -12.89 -16.14 -20.63
C ASP A 40 -12.48 -14.83 -21.31
N LYS A 41 -11.61 -14.08 -20.65
CA LYS A 41 -11.03 -12.83 -21.17
C LYS A 41 -9.55 -12.72 -20.83
N TRP A 42 -8.77 -12.27 -21.80
CA TRP A 42 -7.39 -11.89 -21.57
C TRP A 42 -7.32 -10.45 -21.06
N VAL A 43 -6.68 -10.29 -19.94
CA VAL A 43 -6.58 -8.99 -19.29
C VAL A 43 -5.13 -8.65 -18.93
N ALA A 44 -4.83 -7.36 -18.92
CA ALA A 44 -3.64 -6.82 -18.29
C ALA A 44 -4.00 -6.28 -16.91
N VAL A 45 -3.21 -6.66 -15.90
CA VAL A 45 -3.38 -6.23 -14.51
C VAL A 45 -2.13 -5.49 -14.07
N PHE A 46 -2.27 -4.27 -13.54
CA PHE A 46 -1.14 -3.44 -13.14
C PHE A 46 -1.51 -2.46 -12.03
N GLY A 47 -0.50 -2.02 -11.28
CA GLY A 47 -0.63 -1.03 -10.21
C GLY A 47 -0.83 0.38 -10.76
N GLY A 48 -1.51 1.21 -10.01
CA GLY A 48 -1.86 2.57 -10.41
C GLY A 48 -0.69 3.56 -10.44
N GLY A 49 0.46 3.20 -9.88
CA GLY A 49 1.65 4.04 -9.92
C GLY A 49 1.72 5.06 -8.78
N TYR A 50 2.42 6.15 -9.03
CA TYR A 50 2.71 7.19 -8.06
C TYR A 50 2.37 8.57 -8.65
N ASN A 51 1.87 9.49 -7.84
CA ASN A 51 1.59 10.85 -8.29
C ASN A 51 2.05 11.92 -7.28
N GLY A 52 2.98 11.57 -6.42
CA GLY A 52 3.53 12.52 -5.45
C GLY A 52 2.49 13.11 -4.49
N ALA A 53 2.87 14.22 -3.87
CA ALA A 53 2.03 14.98 -2.94
C ALA A 53 0.88 15.74 -3.62
N VAL A 54 0.88 15.86 -4.95
CA VAL A 54 -0.01 16.75 -5.69
C VAL A 54 -1.45 16.24 -5.69
N ASN A 55 -1.64 14.92 -5.72
CA ASN A 55 -2.98 14.34 -5.61
C ASN A 55 -2.93 12.92 -5.05
N PRO A 56 -3.12 12.74 -3.75
CA PRO A 56 -2.98 11.46 -3.06
C PRO A 56 -3.97 10.38 -3.52
N ASN A 57 -5.00 10.73 -4.29
CA ASN A 57 -5.99 9.79 -4.80
C ASN A 57 -5.58 9.11 -6.12
N TYR A 58 -4.48 9.57 -6.75
CA TYR A 58 -3.95 8.92 -7.93
C TYR A 58 -2.95 7.85 -7.56
N GLY A 59 -3.00 6.73 -8.29
CA GLY A 59 -2.10 5.61 -8.08
C GLY A 59 -2.56 4.60 -7.03
N SER A 60 -3.57 4.90 -6.24
CA SER A 60 -4.09 4.04 -5.15
C SER A 60 -5.11 3.01 -5.67
N ALA A 61 -4.80 2.36 -6.77
CA ALA A 61 -5.70 1.38 -7.38
C ALA A 61 -4.92 0.32 -8.16
N VAL A 62 -5.57 -0.82 -8.37
CA VAL A 62 -5.16 -1.84 -9.34
C VAL A 62 -6.12 -1.77 -10.50
N PHE A 63 -5.58 -1.72 -11.71
CA PHE A 63 -6.33 -1.66 -12.96
C PHE A 63 -6.41 -3.04 -13.59
N VAL A 64 -7.60 -3.40 -14.07
CA VAL A 64 -7.86 -4.60 -14.87
C VAL A 64 -8.38 -4.15 -16.22
N MET A 65 -7.57 -4.33 -17.24
CA MET A 65 -7.81 -3.86 -18.60
C MET A 65 -8.07 -5.03 -19.54
N ASP A 66 -9.12 -4.94 -20.34
CA ASP A 66 -9.46 -5.93 -21.37
C ASP A 66 -8.50 -5.76 -22.57
N LEU A 67 -7.77 -6.80 -22.90
CA LEU A 67 -6.87 -6.81 -24.07
C LEU A 67 -7.60 -7.14 -25.38
N GLU A 68 -8.82 -7.69 -25.29
CA GLU A 68 -9.63 -8.08 -26.43
C GLU A 68 -10.64 -7.00 -26.84
N ASP A 69 -10.73 -5.91 -26.06
CA ASP A 69 -11.68 -4.79 -26.29
C ASP A 69 -10.93 -3.44 -26.16
N GLU A 70 -9.97 -3.20 -27.03
CA GLU A 70 -9.25 -1.92 -27.22
C GLU A 70 -8.72 -1.27 -25.91
N GLY A 71 -8.38 -2.07 -24.92
CA GLY A 71 -7.90 -1.56 -23.62
C GLY A 71 -9.01 -0.99 -22.72
N ARG A 72 -10.24 -1.44 -22.90
CA ARG A 72 -11.35 -1.08 -22.02
C ARG A 72 -11.08 -1.50 -20.59
N LEU A 73 -11.39 -0.63 -19.65
CA LEU A 73 -11.35 -0.97 -18.21
C LEU A 73 -12.49 -1.93 -17.86
N LEU A 74 -12.15 -3.11 -17.38
CA LEU A 74 -13.10 -4.01 -16.74
C LEU A 74 -13.34 -3.61 -15.30
N LYS A 75 -12.27 -3.19 -14.60
CA LYS A 75 -12.36 -2.77 -13.21
C LYS A 75 -11.18 -1.88 -12.82
N VAL A 76 -11.48 -0.84 -12.05
CA VAL A 76 -10.53 -0.12 -11.20
C VAL A 76 -10.79 -0.58 -9.77
N ILE A 77 -9.83 -1.26 -9.17
CA ILE A 77 -9.92 -1.78 -7.80
C ILE A 77 -9.21 -0.77 -6.90
N GLU A 78 -9.97 0.11 -6.30
CA GLU A 78 -9.43 1.14 -5.41
C GLU A 78 -8.92 0.50 -4.11
N ILE A 79 -7.73 0.88 -3.69
CA ILE A 79 -7.13 0.45 -2.42
C ILE A 79 -7.39 1.54 -1.38
N GLU A 80 -8.04 1.17 -0.30
CA GLU A 80 -8.38 2.11 0.76
C GLU A 80 -7.14 2.54 1.53
N ASP A 81 -7.08 3.84 1.83
CA ASP A 81 -6.11 4.39 2.74
C ASP A 81 -6.54 4.08 4.18
N THR A 82 -5.82 3.17 4.84
CA THR A 82 -6.11 2.78 6.22
C THR A 82 -5.46 3.70 7.26
N ALA A 83 -4.52 4.56 6.83
CA ALA A 83 -3.98 5.62 7.68
C ALA A 83 -5.00 6.72 7.94
N ASN A 84 -5.98 6.86 7.05
CA ASN A 84 -7.13 7.73 7.22
C ASN A 84 -8.25 7.00 7.98
N VAL A 85 -8.05 6.69 9.24
CA VAL A 85 -9.17 6.24 10.10
C VAL A 85 -10.11 7.40 10.27
N MET A 86 -11.22 7.33 9.55
CA MET A 86 -12.25 8.33 9.57
C MET A 86 -13.17 8.10 10.76
N HIS A 87 -13.18 9.02 11.70
CA HIS A 87 -14.20 9.08 12.73
C HIS A 87 -15.38 9.91 12.20
N ASN A 88 -16.49 9.25 11.89
CA ASN A 88 -17.71 9.94 11.52
C ASN A 88 -18.43 10.42 12.77
N TYR A 89 -18.48 11.74 12.96
CA TYR A 89 -19.36 12.37 13.92
C TYR A 89 -20.62 12.83 13.20
N VAL A 90 -21.75 12.22 13.52
CA VAL A 90 -23.02 12.60 12.91
C VAL A 90 -23.74 13.59 13.82
N PHE A 91 -23.86 14.82 13.36
CA PHE A 91 -24.72 15.81 13.97
C PHE A 91 -26.17 15.49 13.60
N GLY A 92 -27.07 15.37 14.56
CA GLY A 92 -28.42 14.88 14.37
C GLY A 92 -29.20 15.45 13.17
N THR A 93 -30.31 14.83 12.86
CA THR A 93 -31.17 15.24 11.74
C THR A 93 -31.77 16.62 12.04
N VAL A 94 -31.37 17.57 11.21
CA VAL A 94 -31.80 18.95 11.37
C VAL A 94 -32.98 19.22 10.42
N SER A 95 -34.14 18.80 10.77
CA SER A 95 -35.33 19.05 9.94
C SER A 95 -35.92 20.47 10.09
N ASN A 96 -35.52 21.25 11.08
CA ASN A 96 -35.93 22.64 11.28
C ASN A 96 -34.91 23.41 12.12
N ASN A 97 -33.62 23.38 11.76
CA ASN A 97 -32.60 23.93 12.62
C ASN A 97 -32.23 25.35 12.22
N THR A 98 -32.39 26.23 13.17
CA THR A 98 -31.84 27.60 13.12
C THR A 98 -30.44 27.67 13.70
N GLN A 99 -29.90 26.54 14.16
CA GLN A 99 -28.60 26.49 14.82
C GLN A 99 -27.46 26.61 13.79
N THR A 100 -26.64 27.61 13.99
CA THR A 100 -25.47 27.88 13.16
C THR A 100 -24.15 27.54 13.85
N GLU A 101 -24.15 27.27 15.15
CA GLU A 101 -22.96 26.96 15.92
C GLU A 101 -23.15 25.66 16.72
N PHE A 102 -22.15 24.76 16.63
CA PHE A 102 -22.15 23.44 17.26
C PHE A 102 -20.89 23.28 18.11
N ASN A 103 -21.06 22.93 19.39
CA ASN A 103 -19.94 22.49 20.23
C ASN A 103 -19.62 21.03 19.91
N LEU A 104 -18.42 20.77 19.37
CA LEU A 104 -18.06 19.43 18.90
C LEU A 104 -17.85 18.42 20.02
N ALA A 105 -17.58 18.87 21.24
CA ALA A 105 -17.47 17.99 22.41
C ALA A 105 -18.80 17.28 22.73
N THR A 106 -19.95 17.92 22.49
CA THR A 106 -21.28 17.30 22.64
C THR A 106 -21.50 16.11 21.72
N TYR A 107 -20.72 16.02 20.64
CA TYR A 107 -20.78 14.95 19.66
C TYR A 107 -19.58 14.00 19.76
N GLY A 108 -18.83 14.06 20.87
CA GLY A 108 -17.71 13.15 21.14
C GLY A 108 -16.34 13.60 20.64
N LEU A 109 -16.24 14.75 19.95
CA LEU A 109 -14.95 15.29 19.51
C LEU A 109 -14.47 16.39 20.48
N THR A 110 -13.73 15.99 21.50
CA THR A 110 -13.20 16.90 22.52
C THR A 110 -11.88 17.57 22.12
N SER A 111 -11.10 16.89 21.30
CA SER A 111 -9.81 17.40 20.80
C SER A 111 -9.36 16.61 19.56
N TYR A 112 -8.46 17.21 18.78
CA TYR A 112 -7.70 16.49 17.75
C TYR A 112 -6.28 17.05 17.62
N ASN A 113 -5.39 16.24 17.08
CA ASN A 113 -4.01 16.64 16.82
C ASN A 113 -3.90 17.18 15.39
N THR A 114 -3.55 18.45 15.22
CA THR A 114 -3.39 19.12 13.92
C THR A 114 -2.23 18.58 13.10
N ASP A 115 -1.29 17.92 13.76
CA ASP A 115 -0.13 17.31 13.09
C ASP A 115 -0.50 16.04 12.32
N CYS A 116 -1.51 15.31 12.79
CA CYS A 116 -1.90 14.04 12.17
C CYS A 116 -3.23 14.14 11.42
N CYS A 117 -3.98 15.21 11.64
CA CYS A 117 -5.40 15.13 11.35
C CYS A 117 -5.95 16.42 10.77
N THR A 118 -6.94 16.28 9.88
CA THR A 118 -7.76 17.38 9.39
C THR A 118 -9.23 17.11 9.69
N LEU A 119 -10.01 18.20 9.80
CA LEU A 119 -11.45 18.12 9.94
C LEU A 119 -12.12 18.52 8.63
N LYS A 120 -13.07 17.69 8.17
CA LYS A 120 -13.91 18.00 7.01
C LYS A 120 -15.37 17.88 7.37
N VAL A 121 -16.17 18.83 6.90
CA VAL A 121 -17.63 18.85 7.08
C VAL A 121 -18.29 18.45 5.78
N TYR A 122 -19.25 17.54 5.87
CA TYR A 122 -20.08 17.08 4.74
C TYR A 122 -21.54 17.43 5.00
N GLY A 123 -22.31 17.61 3.93
CA GLY A 123 -23.73 17.94 4.01
C GLY A 123 -24.02 19.44 4.18
N ALA A 124 -23.00 20.29 4.21
CA ALA A 124 -23.20 21.75 4.31
C ALA A 124 -23.69 22.39 3.01
N GLY A 125 -23.69 21.67 1.89
CA GLY A 125 -24.00 22.23 0.57
C GLY A 125 -22.98 23.32 0.19
N SER A 126 -23.49 24.49 -0.23
CA SER A 126 -22.68 25.67 -0.55
C SER A 126 -22.44 26.60 0.65
N ILE A 127 -22.93 26.26 1.84
CA ILE A 127 -22.82 27.11 3.04
C ILE A 127 -21.40 27.06 3.54
N ARG A 128 -20.83 28.24 3.75
CA ARG A 128 -19.48 28.35 4.34
C ARG A 128 -19.52 28.01 5.82
N TYR A 129 -18.43 27.43 6.28
CA TYR A 129 -18.23 27.10 7.69
C TYR A 129 -16.79 27.36 8.11
N ILE A 130 -16.62 27.55 9.40
CA ILE A 130 -15.32 27.62 10.07
C ILE A 130 -15.33 26.66 11.25
N ILE A 131 -14.15 26.10 11.55
CA ILE A 131 -13.91 25.33 12.77
C ILE A 131 -12.93 26.14 13.61
N THR A 132 -13.32 26.47 14.84
CA THR A 132 -12.51 27.21 15.80
C THR A 132 -12.23 26.35 17.03
N GLY A 133 -11.22 26.72 17.78
CA GLY A 133 -10.84 26.03 19.03
C GLY A 133 -9.60 26.64 19.63
N ASP A 134 -9.26 26.17 20.80
CA ASP A 134 -8.06 26.59 21.54
C ASP A 134 -6.89 25.68 21.13
N GLN A 135 -5.84 26.27 20.57
CA GLN A 135 -4.67 25.54 20.16
C GLN A 135 -3.58 25.61 21.24
N SER A 136 -3.09 24.46 21.64
CA SER A 136 -1.93 24.32 22.53
C SER A 136 -0.96 23.32 21.91
N GLY A 137 0.14 23.83 21.37
CA GLY A 137 1.04 23.02 20.54
C GLY A 137 0.30 22.47 19.32
N ASN A 138 0.32 21.17 19.14
CA ASN A 138 -0.35 20.49 18.02
C ASN A 138 -1.75 19.96 18.41
N ILE A 139 -2.29 20.35 19.56
CA ILE A 139 -3.61 19.90 20.01
C ILE A 139 -4.60 21.05 19.96
N MET A 140 -5.68 20.83 19.22
CA MET A 140 -6.86 21.71 19.22
C MET A 140 -7.92 21.15 20.16
N ARG A 141 -8.47 22.00 21.04
CA ARG A 141 -9.51 21.67 22.03
C ARG A 141 -10.66 22.67 21.95
N ASN A 142 -11.71 22.44 22.72
CA ASN A 142 -12.88 23.33 22.80
C ASN A 142 -13.44 23.68 21.39
N LEU A 143 -13.53 22.65 20.57
CA LEU A 143 -13.84 22.78 19.16
C LEU A 143 -15.28 23.23 18.91
N LYS A 144 -15.45 24.23 18.08
CA LYS A 144 -16.74 24.74 17.63
C LYS A 144 -16.79 24.76 16.12
N LEU A 145 -17.87 24.26 15.55
CA LEU A 145 -18.20 24.37 14.13
C LEU A 145 -19.25 25.44 13.97
N LYS A 146 -18.98 26.47 13.16
CA LYS A 146 -19.87 27.59 12.90
C LYS A 146 -20.12 27.71 11.41
N PHE A 147 -21.39 27.84 11.04
CA PHE A 147 -21.90 28.11 9.69
C PHE A 147 -22.35 29.55 9.52
N ASP A 148 -22.20 30.08 8.32
CA ASP A 148 -22.74 31.43 7.98
C ASP A 148 -24.28 31.47 8.00
N SER A 149 -24.93 30.35 7.72
CA SER A 149 -26.39 30.16 7.84
C SER A 149 -26.68 28.71 8.23
N ALA A 150 -27.89 28.44 8.71
CA ALA A 150 -28.27 27.10 9.13
C ALA A 150 -28.11 26.07 7.98
N PRO A 151 -27.44 24.95 8.20
CA PRO A 151 -27.23 23.94 7.16
C PRO A 151 -28.56 23.26 6.77
N PRO A 152 -28.70 22.86 5.47
CA PRO A 152 -30.00 22.45 4.94
C PRO A 152 -30.44 21.03 5.35
N GLY A 153 -29.63 20.31 6.10
CA GLY A 153 -29.98 18.96 6.47
C GLY A 153 -28.97 18.33 7.42
N ARG A 154 -28.80 17.01 7.30
CA ARG A 154 -27.88 16.26 8.11
C ARG A 154 -26.44 16.60 7.71
N ILE A 155 -25.65 17.08 8.68
CA ILE A 155 -24.22 17.29 8.51
C ILE A 155 -23.44 16.18 9.21
N SER A 156 -22.31 15.81 8.64
CA SER A 156 -21.35 14.95 9.27
C SER A 156 -19.98 15.63 9.32
N LEU A 157 -19.28 15.42 10.41
CA LEU A 157 -17.90 15.83 10.58
C LEU A 157 -17.02 14.58 10.47
N MET A 158 -15.96 14.71 9.73
CA MET A 158 -15.01 13.65 9.52
C MET A 158 -13.63 14.10 9.97
N VAL A 159 -13.03 13.36 10.89
CA VAL A 159 -11.63 13.53 11.27
C VAL A 159 -10.83 12.57 10.40
N SER A 160 -10.05 13.08 9.47
CA SER A 160 -9.13 12.26 8.70
C SER A 160 -7.71 12.45 9.20
N LYS A 161 -7.00 11.35 9.43
CA LYS A 161 -5.55 11.40 9.64
C LYS A 161 -4.89 11.84 8.34
N VAL A 162 -4.12 12.90 8.41
CA VAL A 162 -3.23 13.28 7.32
C VAL A 162 -1.97 12.47 7.48
N ASN A 163 -1.66 11.68 6.46
CA ASN A 163 -0.33 11.11 6.38
C ASN A 163 0.65 12.25 6.07
N LYS A 164 1.47 12.65 7.03
CA LYS A 164 2.48 13.72 6.85
C LYS A 164 3.56 13.36 5.82
N THR A 165 3.56 12.13 5.36
CA THR A 165 4.54 11.66 4.37
C THR A 165 4.17 12.03 2.94
N ASP A 166 3.03 12.68 2.70
CA ASP A 166 2.51 13.03 1.38
C ASP A 166 2.32 11.84 0.43
N ILE A 167 2.47 10.62 0.94
CA ILE A 167 2.37 9.39 0.16
C ILE A 167 1.20 8.58 0.70
N VAL A 168 0.14 8.53 -0.05
CA VAL A 168 -1.05 7.73 0.24
C VAL A 168 -0.97 6.47 -0.62
N ASN A 169 -1.23 5.34 -0.04
CA ASN A 169 -1.30 3.96 -0.58
C ASN A 169 -1.19 3.77 -2.11
N SER A 170 -0.36 4.57 -2.76
CA SER A 170 0.01 4.42 -4.16
C SER A 170 0.71 3.10 -4.40
N ILE A 171 0.54 2.52 -5.59
CA ILE A 171 1.09 1.23 -5.97
C ILE A 171 2.08 1.42 -7.13
N PRO A 172 3.32 1.85 -6.85
CA PRO A 172 4.31 2.10 -7.90
C PRO A 172 4.93 0.82 -8.45
N ALA A 173 4.98 -0.24 -7.64
CA ALA A 173 5.65 -1.48 -7.95
C ALA A 173 4.81 -2.41 -8.83
N ASP A 174 5.47 -3.42 -9.38
CA ASP A 174 4.83 -4.57 -9.98
C ASP A 174 3.93 -5.29 -8.98
N LEU A 175 2.90 -5.94 -9.51
CA LEU A 175 2.03 -6.81 -8.73
C LEU A 175 2.60 -8.23 -8.66
N SER A 176 2.45 -8.89 -7.51
CA SER A 176 2.68 -10.33 -7.42
C SER A 176 1.39 -11.04 -7.81
N VAL A 177 1.43 -11.74 -8.93
CA VAL A 177 0.27 -12.42 -9.52
C VAL A 177 0.52 -13.92 -9.48
N VAL A 178 -0.35 -14.67 -8.79
CA VAL A 178 -0.20 -16.10 -8.56
C VAL A 178 -1.44 -16.83 -9.03
N THR A 179 -1.28 -17.79 -9.96
CA THR A 179 -2.37 -18.67 -10.34
C THR A 179 -2.70 -19.60 -9.17
N ALA A 180 -3.98 -19.66 -8.80
CA ALA A 180 -4.39 -20.32 -7.56
C ALA A 180 -4.36 -21.86 -7.63
N ASP A 181 -4.31 -22.41 -8.82
CA ASP A 181 -4.35 -23.86 -9.03
C ASP A 181 -3.03 -24.56 -8.75
N GLY A 182 -1.91 -23.83 -8.67
CA GLY A 182 -0.61 -24.37 -8.28
C GLY A 182 -0.13 -25.60 -9.05
N THR A 183 -0.83 -25.95 -10.14
CA THR A 183 -0.55 -27.14 -10.93
C THR A 183 0.31 -26.78 -12.14
N GLU A 184 1.17 -27.71 -12.56
CA GLU A 184 1.94 -27.59 -13.80
C GLU A 184 1.06 -27.41 -15.05
N LYS A 185 -0.19 -27.80 -14.96
CA LYS A 185 -1.20 -27.52 -15.98
C LYS A 185 -1.81 -26.16 -15.68
N ALA A 186 -1.23 -25.14 -16.26
CA ALA A 186 -1.74 -23.77 -16.22
C ALA A 186 -3.15 -23.71 -16.84
N THR A 187 -4.15 -24.07 -16.07
CA THR A 187 -5.56 -23.96 -16.47
C THR A 187 -6.06 -22.53 -16.48
N TYR A 188 -5.19 -21.57 -16.16
CA TYR A 188 -5.41 -20.10 -16.24
C TYR A 188 -6.82 -19.64 -15.85
N ASN A 189 -7.34 -20.19 -14.76
CA ASN A 189 -8.65 -19.82 -14.26
C ASN A 189 -8.58 -18.59 -13.33
N GLY A 190 -7.82 -17.59 -13.75
CA GLY A 190 -7.59 -16.38 -12.98
C GLY A 190 -6.40 -16.47 -12.05
N ALA A 191 -6.29 -15.49 -11.16
CA ALA A 191 -5.17 -15.37 -10.25
C ALA A 191 -5.57 -14.72 -8.94
N LEU A 192 -4.77 -14.97 -7.89
CA LEU A 192 -4.70 -14.13 -6.72
C LEU A 192 -3.62 -13.06 -6.94
N VAL A 193 -3.98 -11.81 -6.71
CA VAL A 193 -3.08 -10.67 -6.90
C VAL A 193 -2.75 -10.06 -5.54
N TYR A 194 -1.46 -9.80 -5.32
CA TYR A 194 -0.96 -9.14 -4.12
C TYR A 194 -0.36 -7.81 -4.52
N ALA A 195 -1.01 -6.73 -4.10
CA ALA A 195 -0.60 -5.36 -4.33
C ALA A 195 0.02 -4.79 -3.06
N ALA A 196 1.29 -4.42 -3.14
CA ALA A 196 1.97 -3.69 -2.08
C ALA A 196 1.90 -2.20 -2.35
N ASP A 197 1.65 -1.40 -1.32
CA ASP A 197 1.49 0.04 -1.44
C ASP A 197 2.47 0.85 -0.58
N LEU A 198 2.48 2.16 -0.79
CA LEU A 198 3.35 3.07 -0.06
C LEU A 198 2.87 3.37 1.36
N GLU A 199 1.69 2.92 1.76
CA GLU A 199 1.27 2.91 3.15
C GLU A 199 1.91 1.75 3.94
N GLY A 200 2.57 0.83 3.25
CA GLY A 200 3.17 -0.37 3.85
C GLY A 200 2.16 -1.49 4.06
N LYS A 201 1.17 -1.56 3.22
CA LYS A 201 0.11 -2.55 3.24
C LYS A 201 0.23 -3.48 2.04
N ILE A 202 -0.19 -4.72 2.22
CA ILE A 202 -0.40 -5.68 1.12
C ILE A 202 -1.88 -6.02 1.05
N THR A 203 -2.47 -5.72 -0.08
CA THR A 203 -3.86 -6.05 -0.41
C THR A 203 -3.89 -7.28 -1.29
N LYS A 204 -4.64 -8.30 -0.87
CA LYS A 204 -4.96 -9.49 -1.67
C LYS A 204 -6.23 -9.24 -2.45
N ILE A 205 -6.21 -9.52 -3.75
CA ILE A 205 -7.32 -9.31 -4.68
C ILE A 205 -7.66 -10.63 -5.37
N ASN A 206 -8.94 -10.91 -5.49
CA ASN A 206 -9.46 -12.10 -6.16
C ASN A 206 -9.76 -11.82 -7.64
N LEU A 207 -8.99 -12.45 -8.51
CA LEU A 207 -9.27 -12.53 -9.95
C LEU A 207 -9.54 -13.98 -10.39
N THR A 208 -9.83 -14.88 -9.45
CA THR A 208 -10.18 -16.28 -9.75
C THR A 208 -11.67 -16.42 -10.06
N ASP A 209 -12.06 -17.60 -10.52
CA ASP A 209 -13.47 -17.98 -10.71
C ASP A 209 -14.13 -18.49 -9.40
N GLN A 210 -13.38 -18.49 -8.29
CA GLN A 210 -13.88 -18.89 -6.97
C GLN A 210 -14.23 -17.64 -6.14
N GLY A 211 -15.47 -17.58 -5.64
CA GLY A 211 -15.95 -16.45 -4.86
C GLY A 211 -16.31 -15.24 -5.72
N THR A 212 -16.20 -14.05 -5.17
CA THR A 212 -16.58 -12.80 -5.85
C THR A 212 -15.38 -12.22 -6.59
N LEU A 213 -15.50 -12.09 -7.91
CA LEU A 213 -14.49 -11.46 -8.76
C LEU A 213 -14.26 -10.00 -8.33
N TYR A 214 -13.00 -9.58 -8.35
CA TYR A 214 -12.53 -8.24 -7.92
C TYR A 214 -12.64 -7.95 -6.42
N GLN A 215 -13.03 -8.92 -5.60
CA GLN A 215 -13.04 -8.74 -4.16
C GLN A 215 -11.62 -8.56 -3.64
N LYS A 216 -11.47 -7.69 -2.64
CA LYS A 216 -10.16 -7.38 -2.03
C LYS A 216 -10.22 -7.55 -0.52
N THR A 217 -9.07 -7.85 0.08
CA THR A 217 -8.90 -7.92 1.53
C THR A 217 -7.48 -7.49 1.92
N THR A 218 -7.31 -6.87 3.07
CA THR A 218 -5.99 -6.55 3.60
C THR A 218 -5.34 -7.82 4.15
N LEU A 219 -4.24 -8.24 3.54
CA LEU A 219 -3.45 -9.38 4.00
C LEU A 219 -2.46 -8.97 5.10
N PHE A 220 -1.86 -7.78 4.98
CA PHE A 220 -0.79 -7.32 5.85
C PHE A 220 -0.77 -5.80 6.00
N GLN A 221 -0.34 -5.34 7.17
CA GLN A 221 -0.03 -3.94 7.45
C GLN A 221 1.28 -3.84 8.25
N SER A 222 2.18 -2.96 7.82
CA SER A 222 3.52 -2.79 8.40
C SER A 222 3.57 -1.97 9.70
N GLN A 223 2.43 -1.66 10.30
CA GLN A 223 2.31 -0.77 11.46
C GLN A 223 2.90 0.63 11.17
N SER A 224 2.64 1.16 9.98
CA SER A 224 2.97 2.53 9.65
C SER A 224 2.20 3.50 10.56
N THR A 225 2.86 4.58 10.94
CA THR A 225 2.24 5.69 11.69
C THR A 225 2.30 6.96 10.85
N SER A 226 1.60 8.00 11.25
CA SER A 226 1.67 9.32 10.60
C SER A 226 3.09 9.91 10.54
N TYR A 227 3.99 9.43 11.40
CA TYR A 227 5.39 9.87 11.45
C TYR A 227 6.37 8.86 10.87
N ASN A 228 5.91 7.65 10.59
CA ASN A 228 6.76 6.52 10.31
C ASN A 228 6.14 5.68 9.18
N GLY A 229 6.26 6.20 7.97
CA GLY A 229 5.86 5.48 6.78
C GLY A 229 6.85 4.35 6.48
N ARG A 230 6.37 3.10 6.51
CA ARG A 230 7.11 1.94 6.03
C ARG A 230 6.71 1.62 4.60
N TYR A 231 7.19 2.42 3.67
CA TYR A 231 6.86 2.33 2.25
C TYR A 231 7.33 1.02 1.64
N ILE A 232 6.48 0.36 0.86
CA ILE A 232 6.85 -0.81 0.07
C ILE A 232 6.93 -0.39 -1.39
N TYR A 233 8.14 -0.09 -1.88
CA TYR A 233 8.39 0.35 -3.26
C TYR A 233 8.66 -0.82 -4.21
N LYS A 234 8.88 -2.01 -3.68
CA LYS A 234 9.29 -3.18 -4.47
C LYS A 234 8.25 -4.29 -4.33
N LYS A 235 8.03 -4.98 -5.43
CA LYS A 235 7.12 -6.12 -5.48
C LYS A 235 7.54 -7.18 -4.46
N PRO A 236 6.60 -7.73 -3.66
CA PRO A 236 6.87 -8.92 -2.88
C PRO A 236 7.28 -10.10 -3.76
N GLU A 237 8.36 -10.75 -3.44
CA GLU A 237 8.70 -12.04 -4.04
C GLU A 237 7.88 -13.14 -3.37
N VAL A 238 7.43 -14.11 -4.14
CA VAL A 238 6.48 -15.12 -3.65
C VAL A 238 7.00 -16.54 -3.90
N THR A 239 6.72 -17.44 -2.96
CA THR A 239 6.98 -18.88 -3.12
C THR A 239 5.98 -19.70 -2.32
N ILE A 240 5.76 -20.93 -2.73
CA ILE A 240 5.01 -21.91 -1.96
C ILE A 240 6.01 -22.72 -1.16
N ASN A 241 5.90 -22.66 0.17
CA ASN A 241 6.78 -23.41 1.06
C ASN A 241 6.23 -24.82 1.33
N ASN A 242 7.01 -25.62 2.04
CA ASN A 242 6.69 -27.02 2.37
C ASN A 242 5.41 -27.20 3.18
N ASP A 243 4.86 -26.12 3.74
CA ASP A 243 3.56 -26.10 4.41
C ASP A 243 2.38 -25.90 3.45
N ASN A 244 2.63 -25.91 2.13
CA ASN A 244 1.67 -25.61 1.06
C ASN A 244 1.00 -24.23 1.20
N LYS A 245 1.66 -23.31 1.89
CA LYS A 245 1.21 -21.91 1.99
C LYS A 245 2.06 -21.01 1.11
N LEU A 246 1.41 -20.02 0.54
CA LEU A 246 2.12 -18.96 -0.17
C LEU A 246 2.79 -18.03 0.83
N TRP A 247 4.07 -17.83 0.65
CA TRP A 247 4.85 -16.87 1.41
C TRP A 247 5.25 -15.69 0.52
N LEU A 248 5.22 -14.51 1.11
CA LEU A 248 5.61 -13.26 0.47
C LEU A 248 6.80 -12.67 1.23
N TYR A 249 7.85 -12.31 0.50
CA TYR A 249 9.05 -11.70 1.08
C TYR A 249 9.26 -10.32 0.48
N PHE A 250 9.43 -9.32 1.33
CA PHE A 250 9.58 -7.93 0.94
C PHE A 250 10.26 -7.13 2.04
N GLY A 251 10.66 -5.93 1.71
CA GLY A 251 11.19 -4.99 2.68
C GLY A 251 10.63 -3.60 2.49
N THR A 252 10.90 -2.73 3.44
CA THR A 252 10.44 -1.35 3.46
C THR A 252 11.58 -0.36 3.29
N GLY A 253 11.25 0.83 2.84
CA GLY A 253 12.17 1.96 2.75
C GLY A 253 11.76 2.96 1.70
N ASN A 254 11.99 4.25 1.98
CA ASN A 254 11.75 5.31 1.00
C ASN A 254 12.91 5.38 0.01
N THR A 255 12.74 4.77 -1.16
CA THR A 255 13.77 4.73 -2.21
C THR A 255 13.90 6.04 -2.99
N GLN A 256 12.95 6.96 -2.85
CA GLN A 256 13.08 8.32 -3.42
C GLN A 256 13.97 9.21 -2.57
N LYS A 257 14.13 8.88 -1.28
CA LYS A 257 14.97 9.64 -0.34
C LYS A 257 16.03 8.71 0.24
N LEU A 258 16.95 8.23 -0.60
CA LEU A 258 17.96 7.25 -0.20
C LEU A 258 18.85 7.75 0.94
N GLN A 259 19.27 9.01 0.91
CA GLN A 259 20.15 9.59 1.92
C GLN A 259 19.44 10.06 3.18
N GLU A 260 18.11 9.96 3.25
CA GLU A 260 17.39 10.35 4.45
C GLU A 260 17.73 9.44 5.62
N GLN A 261 18.21 10.06 6.68
CA GLN A 261 18.59 9.39 7.93
C GLN A 261 17.52 9.57 9.03
N SER A 262 16.24 9.57 8.66
CA SER A 262 15.16 9.74 9.63
C SER A 262 15.32 8.78 10.80
N SER A 263 15.40 9.35 11.99
CA SER A 263 15.50 8.58 13.23
C SER A 263 14.19 7.93 13.66
N GLN A 264 13.10 8.32 13.02
CA GLN A 264 11.74 7.92 13.41
C GLN A 264 11.24 6.68 12.67
N THR A 265 11.80 6.38 11.49
CA THR A 265 11.39 5.23 10.69
C THR A 265 12.39 4.10 10.81
N GLN A 266 12.02 3.04 11.51
CA GLN A 266 12.75 1.78 11.45
C GLN A 266 12.17 0.91 10.37
N ASN A 267 12.90 0.77 9.26
CA ASN A 267 12.53 -0.12 8.18
C ASN A 267 12.70 -1.59 8.60
N ARG A 268 12.05 -2.46 7.87
CA ARG A 268 12.01 -3.89 8.15
C ARG A 268 12.06 -4.70 6.87
N VAL A 269 12.53 -5.93 6.98
CA VAL A 269 12.26 -6.98 6.01
C VAL A 269 11.33 -8.01 6.62
N TYR A 270 10.52 -8.63 5.79
CA TYR A 270 9.41 -9.49 6.20
C TYR A 270 9.38 -10.78 5.41
N GLY A 271 8.96 -11.85 6.06
CA GLY A 271 8.40 -13.04 5.44
C GLY A 271 7.02 -13.28 6.03
N ILE A 272 5.98 -13.12 5.23
CA ILE A 272 4.59 -13.33 5.65
C ILE A 272 3.94 -14.45 4.85
N LYS A 273 3.00 -15.17 5.45
CA LYS A 273 2.26 -16.24 4.81
C LYS A 273 0.81 -15.88 4.55
N ASP A 274 0.32 -16.21 3.38
CA ASP A 274 -1.10 -16.25 3.11
C ASP A 274 -1.66 -17.60 3.59
N LYS A 275 -2.28 -17.58 4.77
CA LYS A 275 -2.84 -18.77 5.41
C LYS A 275 -4.00 -19.39 4.64
N ASP A 276 -4.67 -18.59 3.83
CA ASP A 276 -5.86 -18.99 3.09
C ASP A 276 -5.53 -19.49 1.69
N PHE A 277 -4.30 -19.28 1.20
CA PHE A 277 -3.88 -19.79 -0.10
C PHE A 277 -4.14 -21.30 -0.23
N PRO A 278 -4.71 -21.80 -1.35
CA PRO A 278 -4.98 -21.11 -2.61
C PRO A 278 -6.34 -20.35 -2.67
N ASN A 279 -7.09 -20.28 -1.60
CA ASN A 279 -8.42 -19.68 -1.59
C ASN A 279 -8.35 -18.17 -1.31
N PHE A 280 -9.33 -17.43 -1.79
CA PHE A 280 -9.59 -16.08 -1.36
C PHE A 280 -10.58 -16.09 -0.18
N VAL A 281 -10.19 -15.49 0.94
CA VAL A 281 -11.06 -15.27 2.10
C VAL A 281 -11.10 -13.78 2.38
N ASN A 282 -12.31 -13.22 2.39
CA ASN A 282 -12.50 -11.82 2.78
C ASN A 282 -12.38 -11.70 4.30
N ARG A 283 -11.34 -11.02 4.76
CA ARG A 283 -11.10 -10.77 6.18
C ARG A 283 -11.37 -9.31 6.50
N SER A 284 -12.03 -9.04 7.61
CA SER A 284 -12.12 -7.68 8.12
C SER A 284 -10.74 -7.15 8.52
N ALA A 285 -10.53 -5.84 8.44
CA ALA A 285 -9.24 -5.18 8.74
C ALA A 285 -8.68 -5.51 10.15
N GLY A 286 -9.51 -5.91 11.09
CA GLY A 286 -9.11 -6.33 12.43
C GLY A 286 -8.48 -7.73 12.54
N HIS A 287 -8.46 -8.51 11.46
CA HIS A 287 -7.95 -9.89 11.45
C HIS A 287 -6.55 -10.04 10.82
N VAL A 288 -5.84 -8.93 10.65
CA VAL A 288 -4.44 -8.96 10.21
C VAL A 288 -3.60 -9.57 11.33
N GLY A 289 -3.04 -10.75 11.09
CA GLY A 289 -2.23 -11.47 12.08
C GLY A 289 -0.95 -10.73 12.45
N GLN A 290 -0.37 -11.08 13.57
CA GLN A 290 0.90 -10.52 14.06
C GLN A 290 2.09 -11.28 13.47
N CYS A 291 3.16 -10.56 13.15
CA CYS A 291 4.45 -11.16 12.82
C CYS A 291 5.33 -11.28 14.06
N LYS A 292 6.12 -12.35 14.12
CA LYS A 292 7.15 -12.52 15.16
C LYS A 292 8.42 -11.76 14.78
N THR A 293 9.10 -11.21 15.77
CA THR A 293 10.45 -10.68 15.57
C THR A 293 11.41 -11.85 15.39
N ALA A 294 12.13 -11.89 14.26
CA ALA A 294 13.13 -12.91 14.03
C ALA A 294 14.25 -12.85 15.11
N PRO A 295 14.85 -13.98 15.49
CA PRO A 295 14.76 -15.32 14.88
C PRO A 295 13.62 -16.19 15.43
N ALA A 296 12.65 -15.66 16.15
CA ALA A 296 11.53 -16.45 16.64
C ALA A 296 10.68 -16.96 15.48
N CYS A 297 10.57 -18.28 15.34
CA CYS A 297 9.78 -18.91 14.29
C CYS A 297 8.29 -18.63 14.47
N PRO A 298 7.58 -18.22 13.41
CA PRO A 298 6.13 -18.03 13.46
C PRO A 298 5.40 -19.36 13.70
N SER A 299 4.44 -19.34 14.60
CA SER A 299 3.49 -20.43 14.82
C SER A 299 2.47 -20.53 13.67
N SER A 300 1.55 -21.49 13.75
CA SER A 300 0.44 -21.61 12.79
C SER A 300 -0.50 -20.39 12.83
N THR A 301 -0.62 -19.73 13.98
CA THR A 301 -1.48 -18.56 14.19
C THR A 301 -0.83 -17.25 13.76
N ASP A 302 0.50 -17.17 13.77
CA ASP A 302 1.23 -15.97 13.38
C ASP A 302 1.18 -15.75 11.86
N LEU A 303 1.21 -14.47 11.45
CA LEU A 303 1.23 -14.12 10.03
C LEU A 303 2.59 -14.42 9.38
N GLY A 304 3.68 -14.27 10.12
CA GLY A 304 5.02 -14.47 9.62
C GLY A 304 6.07 -13.93 10.57
N TRP A 305 7.20 -13.53 10.02
CA TRP A 305 8.33 -12.96 10.74
C TRP A 305 8.77 -11.62 10.15
N TYR A 306 9.48 -10.83 10.94
CA TYR A 306 10.19 -9.64 10.48
C TYR A 306 11.54 -9.47 11.16
N VAL A 307 12.43 -8.76 10.46
CA VAL A 307 13.70 -8.29 10.99
C VAL A 307 13.71 -6.77 10.96
N ASN A 308 14.00 -6.14 12.10
CA ASN A 308 14.25 -4.71 12.12
C ASN A 308 15.61 -4.43 11.47
N LEU A 309 15.61 -3.59 10.43
CA LEU A 309 16.85 -3.13 9.84
C LEU A 309 17.52 -2.11 10.78
N PRO A 310 18.84 -2.07 10.85
CA PRO A 310 19.55 -0.97 11.49
C PRO A 310 19.08 0.39 10.99
N ARG A 311 19.33 1.42 11.79
CA ARG A 311 18.80 2.76 11.57
C ARG A 311 19.06 3.26 10.14
N ALA A 312 18.03 3.81 9.52
CA ALA A 312 18.01 4.37 8.19
C ALA A 312 18.30 3.41 7.01
N GLN A 313 18.61 2.14 7.26
CA GLN A 313 18.73 1.16 6.21
C GLN A 313 17.39 0.97 5.48
N LYS A 314 17.46 0.69 4.16
CA LYS A 314 16.31 0.60 3.27
C LYS A 314 16.48 -0.53 2.28
N LEU A 315 15.38 -1.21 1.93
CA LEU A 315 15.37 -2.12 0.78
C LEU A 315 15.41 -1.28 -0.52
N THR A 316 16.30 -1.64 -1.44
CA THR A 316 16.49 -0.89 -2.71
C THR A 316 16.07 -1.66 -3.95
N ALA A 317 16.05 -2.98 -3.89
CA ALA A 317 15.60 -3.82 -5.00
C ALA A 317 14.68 -4.93 -4.49
N GLU A 318 14.03 -5.64 -5.40
CA GLU A 318 13.21 -6.80 -5.07
C GLU A 318 14.07 -7.87 -4.37
N SER A 319 13.47 -8.59 -3.44
CA SER A 319 14.09 -9.77 -2.85
C SER A 319 14.22 -10.90 -3.87
N THR A 320 15.10 -11.86 -3.59
CA THR A 320 15.29 -13.07 -4.39
C THR A 320 15.29 -14.28 -3.47
N ILE A 321 14.58 -15.34 -3.85
CA ILE A 321 14.48 -16.57 -3.07
C ILE A 321 15.27 -17.65 -3.78
N ASP A 322 16.14 -18.34 -3.04
CA ASP A 322 16.82 -19.54 -3.49
C ASP A 322 17.11 -20.47 -2.31
N LYS A 323 16.89 -21.78 -2.49
CA LYS A 323 17.27 -22.86 -1.54
C LYS A 323 16.93 -22.54 -0.08
N ASN A 324 15.68 -22.15 0.21
CA ASN A 324 15.21 -21.75 1.55
C ASN A 324 15.91 -20.51 2.14
N ARG A 325 16.48 -19.67 1.29
CA ARG A 325 17.06 -18.38 1.67
C ARG A 325 16.37 -17.27 0.89
N VAL A 326 16.20 -16.14 1.55
CA VAL A 326 15.72 -14.92 0.90
C VAL A 326 16.78 -13.83 1.03
N TYR A 327 17.18 -13.27 -0.09
CA TYR A 327 18.21 -12.24 -0.23
C TYR A 327 17.55 -10.87 -0.34
N PHE A 328 18.03 -9.89 0.43
CA PHE A 328 17.55 -8.52 0.43
C PHE A 328 18.69 -7.56 0.12
N PRO A 329 18.63 -6.83 -1.01
CA PRO A 329 19.53 -5.73 -1.30
C PRO A 329 19.20 -4.52 -0.41
N ILE A 330 20.13 -4.13 0.45
CA ILE A 330 19.95 -3.09 1.45
C ILE A 330 20.92 -1.93 1.17
N TYR A 331 20.43 -0.72 1.39
CA TYR A 331 21.19 0.51 1.35
C TYR A 331 21.24 1.15 2.73
N GLU A 332 22.42 1.53 3.17
CA GLU A 332 22.63 2.32 4.39
C GLU A 332 23.11 3.73 4.01
N PRO A 333 22.36 4.79 4.33
CA PRO A 333 22.77 6.14 4.03
C PRO A 333 24.10 6.52 4.67
N THR A 334 24.90 7.34 3.98
CA THR A 334 26.11 7.88 4.57
C THR A 334 25.79 8.96 5.59
N THR A 335 26.61 9.03 6.64
CA THR A 335 26.58 10.15 7.60
C THR A 335 27.37 11.37 7.12
N SER A 336 28.05 11.25 5.98
CA SER A 336 28.84 12.35 5.40
C SER A 336 27.93 13.46 4.90
N THR A 337 28.33 14.70 5.15
CA THR A 337 27.68 15.89 4.60
C THR A 337 28.09 16.19 3.15
N ASN A 338 29.10 15.49 2.64
CA ASN A 338 29.51 15.62 1.24
C ASN A 338 28.50 14.90 0.34
N ALA A 339 27.86 15.64 -0.54
CA ALA A 339 26.84 15.15 -1.47
C ALA A 339 27.36 14.10 -2.48
N CYS A 340 28.69 14.05 -2.69
CA CYS A 340 29.31 13.04 -3.57
C CYS A 340 29.53 11.69 -2.87
N ASN A 341 29.36 11.61 -1.55
CA ASN A 341 29.52 10.35 -0.84
C ASN A 341 28.23 9.51 -0.91
N THR A 342 28.31 8.39 -1.56
CA THR A 342 27.24 7.40 -1.59
C THR A 342 27.24 6.54 -0.31
N GLY A 343 26.08 6.00 0.06
CA GLY A 343 25.95 5.11 1.20
C GLY A 343 26.46 3.70 0.91
N LYS A 344 26.32 2.81 1.88
CA LYS A 344 26.81 1.44 1.79
C LYS A 344 25.79 0.52 1.09
N ALA A 345 26.30 -0.31 0.22
CA ALA A 345 25.59 -1.40 -0.42
C ALA A 345 25.78 -2.69 0.40
N ILE A 346 24.69 -3.22 0.96
CA ILE A 346 24.72 -4.37 1.86
C ILE A 346 23.80 -5.44 1.31
N LEU A 347 24.30 -6.68 1.17
CA LEU A 347 23.48 -7.84 0.87
C LEU A 347 23.22 -8.60 2.15
N THR A 348 21.95 -8.74 2.53
CA THR A 348 21.53 -9.59 3.64
C THR A 348 20.76 -10.79 3.13
N ALA A 349 20.84 -11.91 3.83
CA ALA A 349 19.98 -13.05 3.58
C ALA A 349 19.50 -13.67 4.89
N TYR A 350 18.29 -14.19 4.84
CA TYR A 350 17.63 -14.85 5.97
C TYR A 350 17.04 -16.18 5.51
N ASP A 351 16.88 -17.13 6.43
CA ASP A 351 16.11 -18.33 6.12
C ASP A 351 14.62 -17.97 5.92
N THR A 352 13.98 -18.66 5.00
CA THR A 352 12.59 -18.35 4.61
C THR A 352 11.57 -18.64 5.70
N LYS A 353 11.88 -19.53 6.66
CA LYS A 353 10.92 -20.03 7.65
C LYS A 353 10.81 -19.13 8.89
N CYS A 354 11.95 -18.71 9.44
CA CYS A 354 12.02 -18.05 10.73
C CYS A 354 12.74 -16.68 10.69
N GLY A 355 13.40 -16.36 9.57
CA GLY A 355 14.15 -15.12 9.45
C GLY A 355 15.49 -15.14 10.16
N ASN A 356 16.08 -16.33 10.40
CA ASN A 356 17.45 -16.42 10.95
C ASN A 356 18.43 -15.83 9.93
N SER A 357 19.36 -15.02 10.43
CA SER A 357 20.38 -14.42 9.57
C SER A 357 21.34 -15.49 9.02
N VAL A 358 21.46 -15.49 7.70
CA VAL A 358 22.35 -16.43 6.96
C VAL A 358 23.54 -15.68 6.36
N LEU A 359 23.32 -14.44 5.92
CA LEU A 359 24.32 -13.61 5.28
C LEU A 359 24.12 -12.15 5.66
N ASN A 360 25.23 -11.44 5.88
CA ASN A 360 25.25 -9.99 5.99
C ASN A 360 26.62 -9.50 5.51
N VAL A 361 26.69 -9.00 4.28
CA VAL A 361 27.95 -8.61 3.63
C VAL A 361 27.86 -7.22 3.05
N HIS A 362 28.84 -6.39 3.36
CA HIS A 362 29.06 -5.10 2.73
C HIS A 362 29.82 -5.31 1.41
N LEU A 363 29.19 -4.94 0.30
CA LEU A 363 29.71 -5.16 -1.06
C LEU A 363 30.39 -3.93 -1.67
N GLY A 364 30.30 -2.78 -1.00
CA GLY A 364 30.86 -1.52 -1.49
C GLY A 364 29.94 -0.32 -1.19
N THR A 365 30.17 0.77 -1.87
CA THR A 365 29.32 1.96 -1.81
C THR A 365 28.40 2.02 -3.02
N GLY A 366 27.16 2.49 -2.83
CA GLY A 366 26.18 2.60 -3.90
C GLY A 366 24.90 1.78 -3.64
N VAL A 367 24.18 1.45 -4.70
CA VAL A 367 22.89 0.76 -4.67
C VAL A 367 23.01 -0.59 -5.37
N LEU A 368 22.50 -1.64 -4.72
CA LEU A 368 22.46 -2.99 -5.29
C LEU A 368 21.25 -3.18 -6.19
N SER A 369 21.44 -3.90 -7.28
CA SER A 369 20.37 -4.46 -8.09
C SER A 369 19.68 -5.63 -7.38
N LYS A 370 18.59 -6.16 -7.97
CA LYS A 370 18.05 -7.46 -7.61
C LYS A 370 19.13 -8.53 -7.79
N VAL A 371 19.20 -9.49 -6.88
CA VAL A 371 20.06 -10.66 -6.99
C VAL A 371 19.54 -11.61 -8.08
N VAL A 372 20.42 -12.07 -8.93
CA VAL A 372 20.15 -13.15 -9.89
C VAL A 372 20.91 -14.39 -9.45
N VAL A 373 20.22 -15.52 -9.38
CA VAL A 373 20.80 -16.82 -9.03
C VAL A 373 20.97 -17.65 -10.29
N GLN A 374 22.18 -18.19 -10.48
CA GLN A 374 22.46 -19.13 -11.55
C GLN A 374 23.33 -20.27 -11.02
N GLY A 375 22.78 -21.46 -10.90
CA GLY A 375 23.45 -22.58 -10.22
C GLY A 375 23.69 -22.26 -8.74
N ASP A 376 24.95 -22.32 -8.34
CA ASP A 376 25.39 -21.98 -6.97
C ASP A 376 25.95 -20.56 -6.85
N ASN A 377 25.86 -19.76 -7.91
CA ASN A 377 26.38 -18.40 -7.95
C ASN A 377 25.30 -17.37 -7.80
N LEU A 378 25.64 -16.29 -7.08
CA LEU A 378 24.84 -15.09 -6.93
C LEU A 378 25.47 -13.95 -7.75
N TYR A 379 24.68 -13.34 -8.61
CA TYR A 379 25.08 -12.19 -9.40
C TYR A 379 24.30 -10.97 -8.92
N ILE A 380 25.01 -9.89 -8.67
CA ILE A 380 24.40 -8.65 -8.21
C ILE A 380 25.15 -7.46 -8.83
N GLY A 381 24.41 -6.51 -9.37
CA GLY A 381 24.94 -5.25 -9.85
C GLY A 381 25.09 -4.24 -8.72
N LEU A 382 26.15 -3.46 -8.77
CA LEU A 382 26.43 -2.35 -7.88
C LEU A 382 26.51 -1.07 -8.71
N ALA A 383 25.65 -0.09 -8.43
CA ALA A 383 25.65 1.24 -9.01
C ALA A 383 25.98 2.27 -7.93
N GLY A 384 27.05 3.05 -8.12
CA GLY A 384 27.50 4.07 -7.17
C GLY A 384 28.39 5.09 -7.82
#